data_71cfe4549e610d6d8511abacf0654d31
#
_entry.id   71cfe4549e610d6d8511abacf0654d31
#
_cell.length_a   1.000
_cell.length_b   1.000
_cell.length_c   1.000
_cell.angle_alpha   90.00
_cell.angle_beta   90.00
_cell.angle_gamma   90.00
#
_symmetry.space_group_name_H-M   'P 1'
#
loop_
_entity.id
_entity.type
_entity.pdbx_description
1 polymer ?
#
loop_
_entity_poly.entity_id
_entity_poly.type
_entity_poly.pdbx_seq_one_letter_code
_entity_poly.pdbx_strand_id
1 'polypeptide(L)'
;AGSLPLTLSLKTSTNLKPLQQGNSSVLFVDKNHHSKGKVWYKDLNVWDATHTKLAAKMELHGTSLDLVVDDRNAVYPVTVDPLSTTADWTLESNQADGQLGWSIAPAGDVNGDGFTDVLVGSPKYDNGETDEGAVFVFHGSVSGMGAQASKSLEINQAGAGFGWSVSAAGDLNKDGYMDIIAGAPTFQNGQVSEGAIFVYLGGTTGVSTTAAATRESDQAGAQFGYSVGF
;
A
#
# COMPACT_ATOMS: atom_id res chain seq x y z
N ALA A 1 45.07 2.66 18.44
CA ALA A 1 44.61 1.61 17.53
C ALA A 1 43.16 1.94 17.26
N GLY A 2 42.84 2.41 16.05
CA GLY A 2 41.46 2.69 15.67
C GLY A 2 40.70 1.37 15.64
N SER A 3 39.56 1.28 16.32
CA SER A 3 38.65 0.17 16.18
C SER A 3 38.16 0.12 14.71
N LEU A 4 38.09 -1.07 14.17
CA LEU A 4 37.43 -1.27 12.85
C LEU A 4 35.98 -0.84 13.00
N PRO A 5 35.37 -0.26 11.94
CA PRO A 5 33.94 0.12 11.98
C PRO A 5 33.06 -1.10 12.20
N LEU A 6 31.97 -0.93 12.91
CA LEU A 6 30.94 -1.97 13.06
C LEU A 6 30.42 -2.35 11.69
N THR A 7 30.49 -3.63 11.33
CA THR A 7 30.00 -4.13 10.04
C THR A 7 29.01 -5.25 10.28
N LEU A 8 27.81 -5.08 9.75
CA LEU A 8 26.76 -6.09 9.72
C LEU A 8 26.61 -6.62 8.28
N SER A 9 26.97 -7.88 8.06
CA SER A 9 26.88 -8.51 6.74
C SER A 9 25.58 -9.30 6.58
N LEU A 10 24.76 -8.91 5.61
CA LEU A 10 23.53 -9.57 5.23
C LEU A 10 23.76 -10.38 3.95
N LYS A 11 23.51 -11.69 3.98
CA LYS A 11 23.58 -12.54 2.79
C LYS A 11 22.21 -12.70 2.17
N THR A 12 22.09 -12.42 0.90
CA THR A 12 20.86 -12.67 0.15
C THR A 12 20.83 -14.11 -0.38
N SER A 13 19.87 -14.91 0.09
CA SER A 13 19.66 -16.30 -0.35
C SER A 13 18.57 -16.45 -1.41
N THR A 14 18.17 -15.37 -2.05
CA THR A 14 17.03 -15.32 -2.95
C THR A 14 17.43 -15.28 -4.42
N ASN A 15 16.47 -15.46 -5.34
CA ASN A 15 16.66 -15.24 -6.76
C ASN A 15 16.82 -13.76 -7.14
N LEU A 16 16.92 -12.87 -6.15
CA LEU A 16 17.07 -11.44 -6.37
C LEU A 16 18.55 -11.09 -6.60
N LYS A 17 18.79 -10.17 -7.53
CA LYS A 17 20.10 -9.56 -7.79
C LYS A 17 20.12 -8.18 -7.14
N PRO A 18 21.03 -7.90 -6.20
CA PRO A 18 21.18 -6.58 -5.64
C PRO A 18 21.90 -5.64 -6.60
N LEU A 19 21.43 -4.38 -6.63
CA LEU A 19 22.00 -3.28 -7.41
C LEU A 19 22.21 -2.09 -6.47
N GLN A 20 23.46 -1.65 -6.33
CA GLN A 20 23.82 -0.48 -5.50
C GLN A 20 23.21 0.79 -6.10
N GLN A 21 22.57 1.60 -5.26
CA GLN A 21 21.95 2.88 -5.62
C GLN A 21 22.48 3.97 -4.66
N GLY A 22 23.70 4.42 -4.88
CA GLY A 22 24.39 5.33 -3.96
C GLY A 22 24.88 4.62 -2.68
N ASN A 23 25.17 5.39 -1.62
CA ASN A 23 25.76 4.88 -0.38
C ASN A 23 24.73 4.43 0.67
N SER A 24 23.46 4.75 0.49
CA SER A 24 22.41 4.53 1.49
C SER A 24 21.26 3.66 0.99
N SER A 25 21.33 3.12 -0.23
CA SER A 25 20.26 2.29 -0.77
C SER A 25 20.73 1.20 -1.71
N VAL A 26 20.03 0.08 -1.68
CA VAL A 26 20.23 -1.08 -2.56
C VAL A 26 18.87 -1.52 -3.09
N LEU A 27 18.78 -1.70 -4.40
CA LEU A 27 17.62 -2.25 -5.09
C LEU A 27 17.87 -3.73 -5.37
N PHE A 28 16.96 -4.58 -4.94
CA PHE A 28 16.94 -6.00 -5.28
C PHE A 28 15.98 -6.25 -6.43
N VAL A 29 16.47 -6.84 -7.52
CA VAL A 29 15.67 -7.16 -8.72
C VAL A 29 15.66 -8.66 -8.97
N ASP A 30 14.58 -9.20 -9.54
CA ASP A 30 14.54 -10.61 -9.97
C ASP A 30 15.60 -10.87 -11.03
N LYS A 31 16.37 -11.95 -10.87
CA LYS A 31 17.44 -12.34 -11.80
C LYS A 31 16.93 -12.70 -13.20
N ASN A 32 15.71 -13.21 -13.31
CA ASN A 32 15.12 -13.71 -14.53
C ASN A 32 14.14 -12.71 -15.17
N HIS A 33 13.58 -11.79 -14.36
CA HIS A 33 12.58 -10.82 -14.81
C HIS A 33 12.90 -9.45 -14.22
N HIS A 34 13.78 -8.68 -14.84
CA HIS A 34 14.27 -7.37 -14.36
C HIS A 34 13.17 -6.32 -14.15
N SER A 35 11.96 -6.57 -14.68
CA SER A 35 10.78 -5.71 -14.50
C SER A 35 9.83 -6.16 -13.38
N LYS A 36 10.01 -7.36 -12.82
CA LYS A 36 9.15 -7.92 -11.78
C LYS A 36 9.93 -8.14 -10.49
N GLY A 37 9.28 -7.92 -9.34
CA GLY A 37 9.84 -8.21 -8.01
C GLY A 37 11.02 -7.31 -7.65
N LYS A 38 10.78 -6.01 -7.45
CA LYS A 38 11.78 -5.07 -6.95
C LYS A 38 11.58 -4.85 -5.45
N VAL A 39 12.62 -5.00 -4.68
CA VAL A 39 12.64 -4.66 -3.25
C VAL A 39 13.70 -3.58 -3.02
N TRP A 40 13.29 -2.44 -2.51
CA TRP A 40 14.19 -1.39 -2.09
C TRP A 40 14.61 -1.58 -0.64
N TYR A 41 15.90 -1.45 -0.39
CA TYR A 41 16.46 -1.27 0.93
C TYR A 41 17.10 0.12 0.94
N LYS A 42 16.43 1.10 1.55
CA LYS A 42 16.80 2.52 1.50
C LYS A 42 16.68 3.15 2.88
N ASP A 43 17.18 4.39 2.99
CA ASP A 43 17.05 5.23 4.18
C ASP A 43 17.67 4.62 5.45
N LEU A 44 18.89 4.05 5.29
CA LEU A 44 19.65 3.54 6.41
C LEU A 44 19.86 4.61 7.47
N ASN A 45 19.25 4.44 8.62
CA ASN A 45 19.43 5.27 9.78
C ASN A 45 20.09 4.46 10.90
N VAL A 46 21.09 5.03 11.50
CA VAL A 46 21.84 4.42 12.61
C VAL A 46 22.02 5.45 13.70
N TRP A 47 21.72 5.08 14.95
CA TRP A 47 21.97 5.92 16.11
C TRP A 47 22.42 5.10 17.30
N ASP A 48 23.09 5.79 18.21
CA ASP A 48 23.57 5.23 19.46
C ASP A 48 22.52 5.30 20.58
N ALA A 49 22.86 4.80 21.77
CA ALA A 49 21.98 4.81 22.94
C ALA A 49 21.58 6.21 23.42
N THR A 50 22.29 7.25 23.00
CA THR A 50 21.94 8.66 23.30
C THR A 50 21.10 9.32 22.21
N HIS A 51 20.64 8.55 21.20
CA HIS A 51 19.96 9.03 19.99
C HIS A 51 20.83 9.95 19.11
N THR A 52 22.15 9.86 19.23
CA THR A 52 23.06 10.53 18.32
C THR A 52 23.14 9.76 17.00
N LYS A 53 22.86 10.44 15.87
CA LYS A 53 22.94 9.83 14.55
C LYS A 53 24.39 9.51 14.19
N LEU A 54 24.64 8.26 13.80
CA LEU A 54 25.94 7.77 13.38
C LEU A 54 26.05 7.77 11.84
N ALA A 55 27.25 8.03 11.34
CA ALA A 55 27.52 7.89 9.91
C ALA A 55 27.51 6.39 9.54
N ALA A 56 26.73 6.05 8.52
CA ALA A 56 26.60 4.68 8.04
C ALA A 56 26.48 4.64 6.51
N LYS A 57 26.88 3.52 5.92
CA LYS A 57 26.76 3.27 4.48
C LYS A 57 26.45 1.82 4.20
N MET A 58 25.90 1.56 3.02
CA MET A 58 25.67 0.23 2.46
C MET A 58 26.73 -0.06 1.42
N GLU A 59 27.39 -1.19 1.54
CA GLU A 59 28.40 -1.67 0.59
C GLU A 59 27.99 -3.04 0.05
N LEU A 60 27.95 -3.17 -1.28
CA LEU A 60 27.56 -4.40 -1.94
C LEU A 60 28.78 -5.19 -2.36
N HIS A 61 28.92 -6.42 -1.87
CA HIS A 61 29.98 -7.36 -2.22
C HIS A 61 29.38 -8.65 -2.84
N GLY A 62 29.20 -8.66 -4.17
CA GLY A 62 28.55 -9.78 -4.88
C GLY A 62 27.09 -9.95 -4.46
N THR A 63 26.79 -10.96 -3.63
CA THR A 63 25.44 -11.23 -3.07
C THR A 63 25.33 -10.86 -1.58
N SER A 64 26.38 -10.30 -0.99
CA SER A 64 26.39 -9.83 0.39
C SER A 64 26.22 -8.32 0.43
N LEU A 65 25.41 -7.83 1.33
CA LEU A 65 25.22 -6.43 1.64
C LEU A 65 25.82 -6.16 3.02
N ASP A 66 26.82 -5.29 3.09
CA ASP A 66 27.43 -4.87 4.32
C ASP A 66 26.88 -3.50 4.73
N LEU A 67 26.38 -3.42 5.97
CA LEU A 67 26.06 -2.17 6.64
C LEU A 67 27.28 -1.78 7.46
N VAL A 68 27.96 -0.72 7.06
CA VAL A 68 29.18 -0.23 7.69
C VAL A 68 28.86 1.01 8.48
N VAL A 69 29.08 0.97 9.80
CA VAL A 69 28.75 2.05 10.74
C VAL A 69 30.02 2.62 11.34
N ASP A 70 30.16 3.92 11.34
CA ASP A 70 31.23 4.62 12.09
C ASP A 70 30.80 4.74 13.56
N ASP A 71 31.23 3.76 14.36
CA ASP A 71 30.91 3.65 15.79
C ASP A 71 31.98 4.15 16.74
N ARG A 72 32.99 4.84 16.22
CA ARG A 72 34.19 5.26 17.02
C ARG A 72 33.85 6.07 18.27
N ASN A 73 32.76 6.83 18.23
CA ASN A 73 32.31 7.66 19.35
C ASN A 73 30.91 7.27 19.85
N ALA A 74 30.44 6.10 19.48
CA ALA A 74 29.07 5.66 19.78
C ALA A 74 28.94 5.19 21.24
N VAL A 75 27.82 5.49 21.86
CA VAL A 75 27.40 4.92 23.14
C VAL A 75 26.49 3.72 22.85
N TYR A 76 26.96 2.51 23.19
CA TYR A 76 26.18 1.30 22.93
C TYR A 76 24.98 1.15 23.87
N PRO A 77 23.87 0.50 23.39
CA PRO A 77 23.73 -0.19 22.12
C PRO A 77 23.57 0.74 20.91
N VAL A 78 24.04 0.29 19.74
CA VAL A 78 23.81 0.94 18.45
C VAL A 78 22.55 0.33 17.83
N THR A 79 21.64 1.18 17.41
CA THR A 79 20.41 0.78 16.70
C THR A 79 20.58 1.04 15.21
N VAL A 80 20.34 0.01 14.40
CA VAL A 80 20.31 0.09 12.94
C VAL A 80 18.86 -0.04 12.51
N ASP A 81 18.31 1.03 11.94
CA ASP A 81 16.95 1.03 11.42
C ASP A 81 16.97 1.27 9.91
N PRO A 82 16.64 0.26 9.12
CA PRO A 82 16.53 0.39 7.67
C PRO A 82 15.24 1.05 7.21
N LEU A 83 14.30 1.29 8.14
CA LEU A 83 13.01 1.93 7.83
C LEU A 83 13.12 3.44 8.01
N SER A 84 12.50 4.18 7.09
CA SER A 84 12.35 5.63 7.24
C SER A 84 11.52 5.95 8.48
N THR A 85 11.95 6.94 9.27
CA THR A 85 11.17 7.49 10.39
C THR A 85 10.13 8.51 9.95
N THR A 86 10.18 8.91 8.68
CA THR A 86 9.18 9.76 8.03
C THR A 86 8.37 8.92 7.08
N ALA A 87 7.07 9.20 6.97
CA ALA A 87 6.23 8.54 6.00
C ALA A 87 6.74 8.85 4.58
N ASP A 88 6.92 7.79 3.76
CA ASP A 88 7.25 7.94 2.34
C ASP A 88 6.07 8.50 1.55
N TRP A 89 4.86 8.29 2.08
CA TRP A 89 3.62 8.72 1.48
C TRP A 89 2.58 9.02 2.56
N THR A 90 1.88 10.14 2.39
CA THR A 90 0.78 10.58 3.25
C THR A 90 -0.40 10.98 2.38
N LEU A 91 -1.59 10.73 2.86
CA LEU A 91 -2.83 11.06 2.17
C LEU A 91 -3.78 11.75 3.14
N GLU A 92 -4.40 12.83 2.64
CA GLU A 92 -5.45 13.57 3.34
C GLU A 92 -6.66 13.74 2.42
N SER A 93 -7.88 13.65 2.97
CA SER A 93 -9.10 13.87 2.18
C SER A 93 -9.37 15.34 1.92
N ASN A 94 -8.82 16.24 2.75
CA ASN A 94 -9.20 17.66 2.82
C ASN A 94 -10.70 17.89 3.01
N GLN A 95 -11.42 16.86 3.51
CA GLN A 95 -12.84 16.92 3.82
C GLN A 95 -13.05 16.56 5.30
N ALA A 96 -13.70 17.46 6.03
CA ALA A 96 -14.07 17.21 7.43
C ALA A 96 -14.98 15.98 7.52
N ASP A 97 -14.74 15.14 8.52
CA ASP A 97 -15.52 13.95 8.83
C ASP A 97 -15.58 12.84 7.75
N GLY A 98 -14.89 13.00 6.61
CA GLY A 98 -14.90 12.03 5.51
C GLY A 98 -14.35 10.65 5.86
N GLN A 99 -13.60 10.53 6.98
CA GLN A 99 -13.04 9.27 7.50
C GLN A 99 -12.15 8.54 6.48
N LEU A 100 -11.31 9.29 5.74
CA LEU A 100 -10.35 8.69 4.83
C LEU A 100 -9.41 7.74 5.57
N GLY A 101 -9.18 6.54 5.03
CA GLY A 101 -8.37 5.51 5.67
C GLY A 101 -9.13 4.66 6.69
N TRP A 102 -10.45 4.76 6.76
CA TRP A 102 -11.29 3.88 7.57
C TRP A 102 -11.02 2.40 7.24
N SER A 103 -10.87 2.08 5.97
CA SER A 103 -10.42 0.79 5.47
C SER A 103 -9.26 0.98 4.49
N ILE A 104 -8.25 0.11 4.57
CA ILE A 104 -7.10 0.10 3.67
C ILE A 104 -6.76 -1.34 3.34
N ALA A 105 -6.52 -1.64 2.07
CA ALA A 105 -6.10 -2.95 1.62
C ALA A 105 -5.15 -2.88 0.41
N PRO A 106 -4.25 -3.86 0.24
CA PRO A 106 -3.58 -4.04 -1.04
C PRO A 106 -4.61 -4.47 -2.10
N ALA A 107 -4.54 -3.86 -3.27
CA ALA A 107 -5.40 -4.20 -4.41
C ALA A 107 -4.79 -5.28 -5.32
N GLY A 108 -3.51 -5.59 -5.13
CA GLY A 108 -2.73 -6.31 -6.14
C GLY A 108 -2.36 -5.39 -7.30
N ASP A 109 -2.06 -5.95 -8.45
CA ASP A 109 -1.71 -5.21 -9.67
C ASP A 109 -2.98 -5.06 -10.54
N VAL A 110 -3.74 -3.98 -10.30
CA VAL A 110 -5.02 -3.76 -10.99
C VAL A 110 -4.87 -3.18 -12.40
N ASN A 111 -3.66 -2.67 -12.73
CA ASN A 111 -3.37 -2.04 -14.03
C ASN A 111 -2.37 -2.82 -14.89
N GLY A 112 -1.76 -3.89 -14.36
CA GLY A 112 -0.82 -4.75 -15.07
C GLY A 112 0.58 -4.17 -15.22
N ASP A 113 0.98 -3.18 -14.40
CA ASP A 113 2.29 -2.53 -14.48
C ASP A 113 3.39 -3.24 -13.67
N GLY A 114 3.03 -4.26 -12.89
CA GLY A 114 3.92 -5.07 -12.08
C GLY A 114 4.16 -4.53 -10.67
N PHE A 115 3.48 -3.47 -10.25
CA PHE A 115 3.49 -2.94 -8.89
C PHE A 115 2.18 -3.27 -8.16
N THR A 116 2.26 -3.37 -6.85
CA THR A 116 1.04 -3.53 -6.04
C THR A 116 0.38 -2.18 -5.83
N ASP A 117 -0.92 -2.13 -6.07
CA ASP A 117 -1.78 -0.97 -5.86
C ASP A 117 -2.44 -1.01 -4.49
N VAL A 118 -2.98 0.13 -4.05
CA VAL A 118 -3.60 0.27 -2.73
C VAL A 118 -5.01 0.83 -2.85
N LEU A 119 -5.92 0.27 -2.06
CA LEU A 119 -7.28 0.75 -1.84
C LEU A 119 -7.36 1.52 -0.54
N VAL A 120 -8.05 2.64 -0.55
CA VAL A 120 -8.33 3.44 0.64
C VAL A 120 -9.82 3.79 0.64
N GLY A 121 -10.55 3.31 1.64
CA GLY A 121 -11.96 3.61 1.84
C GLY A 121 -12.15 4.87 2.70
N SER A 122 -13.22 5.59 2.39
CA SER A 122 -13.63 6.84 3.05
C SER A 122 -15.17 6.84 3.14
N PRO A 123 -15.77 6.13 4.12
CA PRO A 123 -17.21 5.83 4.11
C PRO A 123 -18.12 7.02 4.33
N LYS A 124 -17.60 8.16 4.74
CA LYS A 124 -18.33 9.42 4.93
C LYS A 124 -17.85 10.52 3.99
N TYR A 125 -17.25 10.14 2.88
CA TYR A 125 -16.86 11.10 1.86
C TYR A 125 -18.11 11.61 1.12
N ASP A 126 -18.20 12.93 0.96
CA ASP A 126 -19.27 13.61 0.23
C ASP A 126 -18.76 14.00 -1.16
N ASN A 127 -19.42 13.55 -2.21
CA ASN A 127 -19.16 13.98 -3.59
C ASN A 127 -20.47 14.12 -4.37
N GLY A 128 -21.32 15.03 -3.91
CA GLY A 128 -22.67 15.21 -4.42
C GLY A 128 -23.74 14.79 -3.42
N GLU A 129 -23.58 13.64 -2.81
CA GLU A 129 -24.48 13.10 -1.80
C GLU A 129 -23.79 13.06 -0.42
N THR A 130 -24.56 13.28 0.65
CA THR A 130 -24.01 13.26 2.02
C THR A 130 -23.73 11.84 2.47
N ASP A 131 -22.52 11.62 3.05
CA ASP A 131 -22.08 10.32 3.59
C ASP A 131 -22.24 9.16 2.57
N GLU A 132 -22.17 9.45 1.27
CA GLU A 132 -22.25 8.40 0.24
C GLU A 132 -21.06 7.45 0.33
N GLY A 133 -19.91 8.00 0.66
CA GLY A 133 -18.65 7.30 0.75
C GLY A 133 -17.92 7.13 -0.59
N ALA A 134 -16.62 6.87 -0.50
CA ALA A 134 -15.78 6.66 -1.68
C ALA A 134 -14.70 5.60 -1.44
N VAL A 135 -14.21 5.02 -2.53
CA VAL A 135 -13.01 4.19 -2.56
C VAL A 135 -12.00 4.83 -3.49
N PHE A 136 -10.82 5.12 -2.97
CA PHE A 136 -9.72 5.66 -3.73
C PHE A 136 -8.73 4.55 -4.06
N VAL A 137 -8.33 4.49 -5.33
CA VAL A 137 -7.33 3.53 -5.83
C VAL A 137 -6.05 4.28 -6.15
N PHE A 138 -4.95 3.85 -5.59
CA PHE A 138 -3.62 4.42 -5.81
C PHE A 138 -2.74 3.39 -6.48
N HIS A 139 -2.25 3.70 -7.68
CA HIS A 139 -1.31 2.82 -8.36
C HIS A 139 0.09 2.92 -7.74
N GLY A 140 0.69 1.77 -7.51
CA GLY A 140 2.09 1.65 -7.18
C GLY A 140 2.99 2.01 -8.34
N SER A 141 4.24 2.33 -8.07
CA SER A 141 5.25 2.58 -9.10
C SER A 141 6.66 2.36 -8.58
N VAL A 142 7.65 2.43 -9.46
CA VAL A 142 9.08 2.42 -9.07
C VAL A 142 9.45 3.54 -8.09
N SER A 143 8.72 4.64 -8.09
CA SER A 143 8.92 5.79 -7.19
C SER A 143 8.00 5.76 -5.95
N GLY A 144 7.26 4.69 -5.76
CA GLY A 144 6.25 4.55 -4.69
C GLY A 144 4.85 4.92 -5.16
N MET A 145 4.00 5.33 -4.21
CA MET A 145 2.61 5.70 -4.46
C MET A 145 2.50 7.14 -4.99
N GLY A 146 1.57 7.35 -5.90
CA GLY A 146 1.23 8.70 -6.38
C GLY A 146 0.55 9.55 -5.31
N ALA A 147 0.74 10.88 -5.37
CA ALA A 147 0.09 11.83 -4.44
C ALA A 147 -1.42 11.98 -4.69
N GLN A 148 -1.90 11.59 -5.87
CA GLN A 148 -3.31 11.63 -6.28
C GLN A 148 -3.82 10.22 -6.49
N ALA A 149 -5.10 9.99 -6.17
CA ALA A 149 -5.76 8.75 -6.52
C ALA A 149 -5.80 8.57 -8.05
N SER A 150 -5.47 7.38 -8.52
CA SER A 150 -5.59 7.01 -9.93
C SER A 150 -7.04 6.85 -10.35
N LYS A 151 -7.88 6.40 -9.42
CA LYS A 151 -9.34 6.31 -9.57
C LYS A 151 -10.03 6.68 -8.26
N SER A 152 -11.20 7.30 -8.37
CA SER A 152 -12.18 7.46 -7.32
C SER A 152 -13.45 6.71 -7.74
N LEU A 153 -13.95 5.87 -6.86
CA LEU A 153 -15.16 5.08 -7.05
C LEU A 153 -16.21 5.57 -6.05
N GLU A 154 -17.42 5.73 -6.50
CA GLU A 154 -18.58 6.17 -5.73
C GLU A 154 -19.86 5.51 -6.25
N ILE A 155 -20.94 5.55 -5.47
CA ILE A 155 -22.18 4.90 -5.83
C ILE A 155 -23.40 5.85 -5.85
N ASN A 156 -23.17 7.14 -5.60
CA ASN A 156 -24.17 8.22 -5.66
C ASN A 156 -25.44 7.92 -4.85
N GLN A 157 -25.28 7.40 -3.62
CA GLN A 157 -26.38 7.20 -2.69
C GLN A 157 -26.05 7.75 -1.32
N ALA A 158 -26.79 8.78 -0.87
CA ALA A 158 -26.63 9.39 0.43
C ALA A 158 -26.69 8.34 1.56
N GLY A 159 -25.73 8.42 2.49
CA GLY A 159 -25.67 7.57 3.67
C GLY A 159 -25.33 6.11 3.40
N ALA A 160 -24.91 5.73 2.20
CA ALA A 160 -24.60 4.33 1.88
C ALA A 160 -23.32 3.81 2.54
N GLY A 161 -22.39 4.70 2.89
CA GLY A 161 -21.13 4.34 3.54
C GLY A 161 -20.23 3.49 2.65
N PHE A 162 -20.18 3.78 1.34
CA PHE A 162 -19.34 3.05 0.41
C PHE A 162 -17.86 3.20 0.76
N GLY A 163 -17.09 2.10 0.69
CA GLY A 163 -15.72 2.07 1.19
C GLY A 163 -15.59 1.82 2.70
N TRP A 164 -16.68 1.40 3.36
CA TRP A 164 -16.62 0.92 4.73
C TRP A 164 -15.63 -0.25 4.89
N SER A 165 -15.62 -1.14 3.92
CA SER A 165 -14.65 -2.22 3.80
C SER A 165 -14.18 -2.35 2.35
N VAL A 166 -12.89 -2.64 2.15
CA VAL A 166 -12.28 -2.83 0.83
C VAL A 166 -11.32 -4.02 0.85
N SER A 167 -11.21 -4.72 -0.27
CA SER A 167 -10.24 -5.80 -0.45
C SER A 167 -9.91 -6.01 -1.92
N ALA A 168 -8.76 -6.63 -2.21
CA ALA A 168 -8.59 -7.33 -3.48
C ALA A 168 -9.64 -8.45 -3.58
N ALA A 169 -10.02 -8.81 -4.80
CA ALA A 169 -10.92 -9.93 -5.09
C ALA A 169 -10.24 -11.02 -5.95
N GLY A 170 -8.92 -10.87 -6.19
CA GLY A 170 -8.22 -11.72 -7.14
C GLY A 170 -8.53 -11.37 -8.59
N ASP A 171 -8.09 -12.18 -9.52
CA ASP A 171 -8.42 -12.06 -10.94
C ASP A 171 -9.66 -12.94 -11.23
N LEU A 172 -10.84 -12.34 -11.09
CA LEU A 172 -12.13 -13.06 -11.16
C LEU A 172 -12.51 -13.48 -12.57
N ASN A 173 -12.12 -12.68 -13.56
CA ASN A 173 -12.46 -12.91 -14.96
C ASN A 173 -11.33 -13.56 -15.77
N LYS A 174 -10.16 -13.77 -15.15
CA LYS A 174 -8.94 -14.38 -15.72
C LYS A 174 -8.36 -13.60 -16.90
N ASP A 175 -8.38 -12.27 -16.82
CA ASP A 175 -7.80 -11.38 -17.82
C ASP A 175 -6.36 -10.93 -17.51
N GLY A 176 -5.84 -11.31 -16.34
CA GLY A 176 -4.50 -11.02 -15.87
C GLY A 176 -4.38 -9.76 -15.01
N TYR A 177 -5.47 -9.06 -14.75
CA TYR A 177 -5.54 -7.90 -13.86
C TYR A 177 -6.21 -8.28 -12.54
N MET A 178 -5.78 -7.68 -11.44
CA MET A 178 -6.45 -7.88 -10.16
C MET A 178 -7.73 -7.07 -10.09
N ASP A 179 -8.79 -7.70 -9.57
CA ASP A 179 -10.09 -7.09 -9.33
C ASP A 179 -10.23 -6.69 -7.87
N ILE A 180 -11.20 -5.84 -7.57
CA ILE A 180 -11.43 -5.35 -6.21
C ILE A 180 -12.90 -5.50 -5.80
N ILE A 181 -13.11 -5.55 -4.48
CA ILE A 181 -14.43 -5.57 -3.86
C ILE A 181 -14.52 -4.49 -2.79
N ALA A 182 -15.65 -3.79 -2.75
CA ALA A 182 -15.95 -2.76 -1.77
C ALA A 182 -17.33 -2.97 -1.16
N GLY A 183 -17.48 -2.70 0.14
CA GLY A 183 -18.72 -2.81 0.88
C GLY A 183 -19.34 -1.45 1.18
N ALA A 184 -20.67 -1.42 1.21
CA ALA A 184 -21.53 -0.31 1.58
C ALA A 184 -22.63 -0.81 2.52
N PRO A 185 -22.40 -0.92 3.84
CA PRO A 185 -23.30 -1.63 4.76
C PRO A 185 -24.63 -0.93 5.00
N THR A 186 -24.74 0.35 4.68
CA THR A 186 -25.99 1.11 4.82
C THR A 186 -26.65 1.44 3.48
N PHE A 187 -26.20 0.80 2.41
CA PHE A 187 -26.85 0.84 1.10
C PHE A 187 -28.31 0.39 1.18
N GLN A 188 -29.19 1.01 0.37
CA GLN A 188 -30.62 0.78 0.35
C GLN A 188 -31.12 0.60 -1.09
N ASN A 189 -31.75 -0.52 -1.37
CA ASN A 189 -32.42 -0.79 -2.62
C ASN A 189 -33.72 -1.55 -2.37
N GLY A 190 -34.67 -0.86 -1.70
CA GLY A 190 -35.94 -1.45 -1.29
C GLY A 190 -36.05 -1.67 0.23
N GLN A 191 -34.97 -2.09 0.90
CA GLN A 191 -34.92 -2.28 2.34
C GLN A 191 -33.91 -1.33 3.00
N VAL A 192 -34.25 -0.83 4.20
CA VAL A 192 -33.38 0.09 4.95
C VAL A 192 -32.14 -0.64 5.45
N SER A 193 -30.94 -0.11 5.14
CA SER A 193 -29.65 -0.63 5.58
C SER A 193 -29.50 -2.15 5.31
N GLU A 194 -29.97 -2.59 4.16
CA GLU A 194 -29.76 -3.98 3.72
C GLU A 194 -28.30 -4.25 3.41
N GLY A 195 -27.59 -3.23 2.93
CA GLY A 195 -26.19 -3.28 2.57
C GLY A 195 -25.91 -3.97 1.24
N ALA A 196 -24.78 -3.61 0.66
CA ALA A 196 -24.34 -4.17 -0.62
C ALA A 196 -22.83 -4.33 -0.70
N ILE A 197 -22.39 -5.19 -1.62
CA ILE A 197 -21.01 -5.29 -2.09
C ILE A 197 -20.96 -4.97 -3.58
N PHE A 198 -19.87 -4.34 -3.98
CA PHE A 198 -19.60 -3.93 -5.35
C PHE A 198 -18.27 -4.51 -5.80
N VAL A 199 -18.26 -5.13 -6.97
CA VAL A 199 -17.05 -5.70 -7.60
C VAL A 199 -16.68 -4.84 -8.79
N TYR A 200 -15.41 -4.46 -8.88
CA TYR A 200 -14.86 -3.68 -9.99
C TYR A 200 -13.70 -4.45 -10.61
N LEU A 201 -13.74 -4.58 -11.94
CA LEU A 201 -12.70 -5.29 -12.67
C LEU A 201 -11.51 -4.40 -12.94
N GLY A 202 -10.32 -4.98 -12.81
CA GLY A 202 -9.06 -4.40 -13.23
C GLY A 202 -8.95 -4.31 -14.77
N GLY A 203 -7.89 -3.68 -15.24
CA GLY A 203 -7.64 -3.53 -16.66
C GLY A 203 -6.48 -2.59 -16.94
N THR A 204 -6.06 -2.43 -18.18
CA THR A 204 -4.88 -1.66 -18.62
C THR A 204 -4.82 -0.21 -18.12
N THR A 205 -5.92 0.35 -17.65
CA THR A 205 -6.01 1.73 -17.12
C THR A 205 -6.37 1.77 -15.63
N GLY A 206 -6.21 0.63 -14.94
CA GLY A 206 -6.66 0.41 -13.56
C GLY A 206 -8.10 -0.09 -13.50
N VAL A 207 -8.71 -0.03 -12.33
CA VAL A 207 -10.08 -0.53 -12.13
C VAL A 207 -11.09 0.28 -12.93
N SER A 208 -12.15 -0.40 -13.39
CA SER A 208 -13.33 0.25 -13.98
C SER A 208 -14.00 1.16 -12.94
N THR A 209 -14.58 2.28 -13.37
CA THR A 209 -15.41 3.12 -12.49
C THR A 209 -16.86 2.65 -12.41
N THR A 210 -17.24 1.66 -13.22
CA THR A 210 -18.56 1.02 -13.18
C THR A 210 -18.40 -0.36 -12.56
N ALA A 211 -19.21 -0.66 -11.55
CA ALA A 211 -19.23 -1.97 -10.93
C ALA A 211 -19.63 -3.05 -11.94
N ALA A 212 -18.84 -4.11 -12.03
CA ALA A 212 -19.15 -5.27 -12.87
C ALA A 212 -20.23 -6.15 -12.24
N ALA A 213 -20.35 -6.12 -10.93
CA ALA A 213 -21.40 -6.81 -10.19
C ALA A 213 -21.73 -6.08 -8.89
N THR A 214 -23.00 -6.10 -8.53
CA THR A 214 -23.52 -5.69 -7.24
C THR A 214 -24.28 -6.84 -6.63
N ARG A 215 -24.15 -7.03 -5.32
CA ARG A 215 -24.95 -7.98 -4.54
C ARG A 215 -25.42 -7.31 -3.27
N GLU A 216 -26.64 -7.54 -2.95
CA GLU A 216 -27.34 -7.02 -1.76
C GLU A 216 -27.99 -8.17 -0.98
N SER A 217 -28.41 -7.93 0.23
CA SER A 217 -28.95 -8.99 1.10
C SER A 217 -30.46 -9.16 0.94
N ASP A 218 -31.17 -8.17 0.38
CA ASP A 218 -32.64 -8.10 0.34
C ASP A 218 -33.29 -8.22 1.74
N GLN A 219 -32.55 -7.89 2.81
CA GLN A 219 -33.01 -7.98 4.19
C GLN A 219 -32.71 -6.69 4.95
N ALA A 220 -33.73 -6.02 5.45
CA ALA A 220 -33.59 -4.80 6.24
C ALA A 220 -32.65 -4.99 7.44
N GLY A 221 -31.70 -4.07 7.61
CA GLY A 221 -30.76 -4.06 8.73
C GLY A 221 -29.65 -5.13 8.66
N ALA A 222 -29.52 -5.87 7.56
CA ALA A 222 -28.50 -6.91 7.42
C ALA A 222 -27.08 -6.35 7.33
N GLN A 223 -26.92 -5.11 6.88
CA GLN A 223 -25.62 -4.46 6.71
C GLN A 223 -24.62 -5.29 5.89
N PHE A 224 -25.09 -5.91 4.82
CA PHE A 224 -24.23 -6.71 3.93
C PHE A 224 -23.11 -5.84 3.35
N GLY A 225 -21.89 -6.37 3.29
CA GLY A 225 -20.71 -5.59 2.94
C GLY A 225 -20.06 -4.84 4.12
N TYR A 226 -20.51 -5.08 5.38
CA TYR A 226 -19.83 -4.55 6.57
C TYR A 226 -18.37 -5.00 6.64
N SER A 227 -18.08 -6.22 6.17
CA SER A 227 -16.72 -6.73 6.01
C SER A 227 -16.62 -7.50 4.70
N VAL A 228 -15.60 -7.19 3.92
CA VAL A 228 -15.19 -7.93 2.73
C VAL A 228 -13.74 -8.37 2.90
N GLY A 229 -13.37 -9.50 2.29
CA GLY A 229 -12.01 -10.04 2.38
C GLY A 229 -11.77 -11.11 1.31
N PHE A 230 -10.48 -11.37 1.07
CA PHE A 230 -9.97 -12.38 0.15
C PHE A 230 -8.94 -13.26 0.86
#